data_e83a7bd5fd20af0d7042986708390375
#
_entry.id   e83a7bd5fd20af0d7042986708390375
#
_cell.length_a   1.000
_cell.length_b   1.000
_cell.length_c   1.000
_cell.angle_alpha   90.00
_cell.angle_beta   90.00
_cell.angle_gamma   90.00
#
_symmetry.space_group_name_H-M   'P 1'
#
loop_
_entity.id
_entity.type
_entity.pdbx_description
1 polymer ?
#
loop_
_entity_poly.entity_id
_entity_poly.type
_entity_poly.pdbx_seq_one_letter_code
_entity_poly.pdbx_strand_id
1 'polypeptide(L)'
;MSKVILVTGISSGFGKKIAEFLSQKGHAVYGTIRTDCSVAPNVRVLKMDLTDVTSIKNAVNTVIREEGHIDVLINNAGMHLGGPIEEAPVELFTRQMNANFNGLVHIIQAALPHMRANGGGTIINFSSIGGLMGLPFQPFYSSSKFAIEGLSEALRMELKPFNIRVVVINPGDFHTSNTTNRINITVPGGPYEEQFKKSIAIIGKDETGGWEPEILARKICKIVDKRNPRNRYIIASFEQKLAVVLKKILPIGLFSKILESHYGIK
;
A
#
# COMPACT_ATOMS: atom_id res chain seq x y z
N MET A 1 -22.47 -12.37 -5.26
CA MET A 1 -21.67 -13.48 -5.83
C MET A 1 -20.34 -13.54 -5.10
N SER A 2 -19.85 -14.74 -4.79
CA SER A 2 -18.49 -14.95 -4.30
C SER A 2 -17.49 -14.50 -5.36
N LYS A 3 -16.34 -13.97 -4.95
CA LYS A 3 -15.23 -13.54 -5.82
C LYS A 3 -13.96 -14.26 -5.42
N VAL A 4 -13.07 -14.48 -6.37
CA VAL A 4 -11.71 -14.94 -6.14
C VAL A 4 -10.80 -13.71 -5.95
N ILE A 5 -10.20 -13.60 -4.77
CA ILE A 5 -9.47 -12.41 -4.35
C ILE A 5 -8.05 -12.78 -3.92
N LEU A 6 -7.04 -12.18 -4.55
CA LEU A 6 -5.64 -12.30 -4.12
C LEU A 6 -5.22 -11.03 -3.38
N VAL A 7 -4.78 -11.18 -2.12
CA VAL A 7 -4.33 -10.08 -1.24
C VAL A 7 -2.87 -10.26 -0.91
N THR A 8 -2.03 -9.27 -1.20
CA THR A 8 -0.63 -9.34 -0.83
C THR A 8 -0.37 -8.81 0.58
N GLY A 9 0.49 -9.52 1.35
CA GLY A 9 0.94 -9.07 2.68
C GLY A 9 -0.13 -9.13 3.75
N ILE A 10 -0.61 -10.33 4.05
CA ILE A 10 -1.67 -10.56 5.07
C ILE A 10 -1.14 -10.93 6.45
N SER A 11 0.17 -10.86 6.70
CA SER A 11 0.75 -11.22 8.00
C SER A 11 0.34 -10.28 9.13
N SER A 12 0.03 -9.01 8.82
CA SER A 12 -0.32 -7.99 9.81
C SER A 12 -1.12 -6.84 9.20
N GLY A 13 -1.52 -5.87 10.02
CA GLY A 13 -2.10 -4.59 9.61
C GLY A 13 -3.32 -4.70 8.70
N PHE A 14 -3.36 -3.87 7.66
CA PHE A 14 -4.50 -3.81 6.73
C PHE A 14 -4.76 -5.12 6.02
N GLY A 15 -3.70 -5.74 5.45
CA GLY A 15 -3.85 -6.97 4.67
C GLY A 15 -4.48 -8.09 5.46
N LYS A 16 -4.09 -8.27 6.74
CA LYS A 16 -4.67 -9.26 7.64
C LYS A 16 -6.17 -9.02 7.84
N LYS A 17 -6.56 -7.77 8.17
CA LYS A 17 -7.97 -7.43 8.41
C LYS A 17 -8.82 -7.47 7.14
N ILE A 18 -8.25 -7.08 6.00
CA ILE A 18 -8.91 -7.17 4.70
C ILE A 18 -9.20 -8.63 4.35
N ALA A 19 -8.19 -9.50 4.45
CA ALA A 19 -8.35 -10.92 4.15
C ALA A 19 -9.37 -11.59 5.08
N GLU A 20 -9.32 -11.30 6.38
CA GLU A 20 -10.27 -11.76 7.37
C GLU A 20 -11.71 -11.36 7.00
N PHE A 21 -11.97 -10.08 6.78
CA PHE A 21 -13.32 -9.60 6.50
C PHE A 21 -13.88 -10.05 5.15
N LEU A 22 -13.04 -10.17 4.13
CA LEU A 22 -13.46 -10.68 2.83
C LEU A 22 -13.80 -12.17 2.90
N SER A 23 -13.00 -12.96 3.62
CA SER A 23 -13.30 -14.39 3.81
C SER A 23 -14.58 -14.63 4.62
N GLN A 24 -14.83 -13.83 5.66
CA GLN A 24 -16.09 -13.85 6.43
C GLN A 24 -17.32 -13.50 5.59
N LYS A 25 -17.14 -12.74 4.50
CA LYS A 25 -18.20 -12.44 3.54
C LYS A 25 -18.45 -13.55 2.50
N GLY A 26 -17.72 -14.65 2.58
CA GLY A 26 -17.86 -15.79 1.69
C GLY A 26 -17.13 -15.66 0.36
N HIS A 27 -16.13 -14.77 0.24
CA HIS A 27 -15.23 -14.74 -0.90
C HIS A 27 -14.15 -15.82 -0.79
N ALA A 28 -13.65 -16.34 -1.92
CA ALA A 28 -12.45 -17.16 -1.98
C ALA A 28 -11.23 -16.26 -1.87
N VAL A 29 -10.62 -16.20 -0.68
CA VAL A 29 -9.51 -15.29 -0.38
C VAL A 29 -8.19 -16.03 -0.30
N TYR A 30 -7.25 -15.64 -1.15
CA TYR A 30 -5.85 -16.03 -1.13
C TYR A 30 -5.01 -14.88 -0.59
N GLY A 31 -4.25 -15.16 0.45
CA GLY A 31 -3.42 -14.17 1.10
C GLY A 31 -1.95 -14.54 1.05
N THR A 32 -1.07 -13.60 0.70
CA THR A 32 0.36 -13.90 0.65
C THR A 32 1.09 -13.48 1.92
N ILE A 33 2.03 -14.32 2.34
CA ILE A 33 2.93 -14.09 3.46
C ILE A 33 4.37 -14.44 3.06
N ARG A 34 5.35 -13.84 3.73
CA ARG A 34 6.76 -14.17 3.58
C ARG A 34 7.20 -15.22 4.59
N THR A 35 6.83 -15.01 5.83
CA THR A 35 7.11 -15.89 6.98
C THR A 35 5.81 -16.37 7.59
N ASP A 36 5.83 -17.55 8.21
CA ASP A 36 4.63 -18.12 8.85
C ASP A 36 4.07 -17.23 9.95
N CYS A 37 2.76 -17.10 9.96
CA CYS A 37 2.02 -16.31 10.95
C CYS A 37 0.61 -16.87 11.10
N SER A 38 -0.07 -16.47 12.18
CA SER A 38 -1.48 -16.80 12.38
C SER A 38 -2.38 -16.02 11.43
N VAL A 39 -3.17 -16.73 10.64
CA VAL A 39 -4.11 -16.20 9.65
C VAL A 39 -5.51 -16.74 9.96
N ALA A 40 -6.56 -16.02 9.55
CA ALA A 40 -7.94 -16.47 9.70
C ALA A 40 -8.18 -17.82 8.97
N PRO A 41 -8.95 -18.76 9.56
CA PRO A 41 -9.09 -20.15 9.06
C PRO A 41 -9.55 -20.26 7.62
N ASN A 42 -10.38 -19.33 7.16
CA ASN A 42 -10.98 -19.36 5.82
C ASN A 42 -10.15 -18.61 4.76
N VAL A 43 -8.90 -18.22 5.08
CA VAL A 43 -7.98 -17.58 4.15
C VAL A 43 -6.93 -18.59 3.70
N ARG A 44 -6.82 -18.83 2.41
CA ARG A 44 -5.80 -19.70 1.83
C ARG A 44 -4.47 -18.94 1.75
N VAL A 45 -3.45 -19.51 2.36
CA VAL A 45 -2.13 -18.85 2.52
C VAL A 45 -1.18 -19.29 1.42
N LEU A 46 -0.55 -18.31 0.77
CA LEU A 46 0.49 -18.52 -0.22
C LEU A 46 1.81 -17.92 0.27
N LYS A 47 2.91 -18.64 0.12
CA LYS A 47 4.26 -18.10 0.35
C LYS A 47 4.67 -17.27 -0.86
N MET A 48 5.02 -16.00 -0.62
CA MET A 48 5.44 -15.10 -1.70
C MET A 48 6.33 -13.98 -1.17
N ASP A 49 7.44 -13.76 -1.84
CA ASP A 49 8.29 -12.57 -1.68
C ASP A 49 8.13 -11.66 -2.92
N LEU A 50 7.78 -10.39 -2.69
CA LEU A 50 7.62 -9.40 -3.75
C LEU A 50 8.94 -9.03 -4.47
N THR A 51 10.08 -9.41 -3.91
CA THR A 51 11.40 -9.22 -4.55
C THR A 51 11.83 -10.39 -5.41
N ASP A 52 11.06 -11.48 -5.40
CA ASP A 52 11.30 -12.70 -6.20
C ASP A 52 10.19 -12.92 -7.22
N VAL A 53 10.50 -12.67 -8.49
CA VAL A 53 9.56 -12.82 -9.62
C VAL A 53 9.04 -14.26 -9.77
N THR A 54 9.88 -15.25 -9.46
CA THR A 54 9.49 -16.68 -9.52
C THR A 54 8.45 -16.98 -8.44
N SER A 55 8.69 -16.52 -7.23
CA SER A 55 7.75 -16.62 -6.11
C SER A 55 6.39 -15.98 -6.44
N ILE A 56 6.40 -14.80 -7.07
CA ILE A 56 5.19 -14.10 -7.51
C ILE A 56 4.41 -14.93 -8.53
N LYS A 57 5.08 -15.41 -9.58
CA LYS A 57 4.45 -16.23 -10.63
C LYS A 57 3.83 -17.52 -10.04
N ASN A 58 4.55 -18.17 -9.14
CA ASN A 58 4.06 -19.38 -8.49
C ASN A 58 2.80 -19.12 -7.66
N ALA A 59 2.74 -18.01 -6.92
CA ALA A 59 1.57 -17.62 -6.15
C ALA A 59 0.35 -17.37 -7.06
N VAL A 60 0.52 -16.58 -8.12
CA VAL A 60 -0.56 -16.33 -9.10
C VAL A 60 -1.01 -17.62 -9.78
N ASN A 61 -0.07 -18.43 -10.28
CA ASN A 61 -0.39 -19.71 -10.94
C ASN A 61 -1.13 -20.67 -10.01
N THR A 62 -0.85 -20.66 -8.71
CA THR A 62 -1.58 -21.47 -7.74
C THR A 62 -3.05 -21.04 -7.66
N VAL A 63 -3.33 -19.75 -7.58
CA VAL A 63 -4.73 -19.25 -7.59
C VAL A 63 -5.44 -19.66 -8.89
N ILE A 64 -4.76 -19.49 -10.03
CA ILE A 64 -5.33 -19.83 -11.34
C ILE A 64 -5.59 -21.34 -11.48
N ARG A 65 -4.67 -22.17 -10.99
CA ARG A 65 -4.87 -23.64 -11.03
C ARG A 65 -6.07 -24.09 -10.16
N GLU A 66 -6.30 -23.44 -9.03
CA GLU A 66 -7.36 -23.82 -8.08
C GLU A 66 -8.70 -23.22 -8.42
N GLU A 67 -8.76 -21.99 -8.94
CA GLU A 67 -10.01 -21.24 -9.15
C GLU A 67 -10.28 -20.89 -10.62
N GLY A 68 -9.30 -21.04 -11.48
CA GLY A 68 -9.40 -20.68 -12.91
C GLY A 68 -9.26 -19.21 -13.23
N HIS A 69 -9.43 -18.30 -12.25
CA HIS A 69 -9.45 -16.86 -12.46
C HIS A 69 -9.07 -16.06 -11.21
N ILE A 70 -8.92 -14.75 -11.37
CA ILE A 70 -8.80 -13.76 -10.30
C ILE A 70 -9.75 -12.61 -10.61
N ASP A 71 -10.75 -12.36 -9.75
CA ASP A 71 -11.67 -11.22 -9.87
C ASP A 71 -11.07 -9.94 -9.30
N VAL A 72 -10.32 -10.06 -8.20
CA VAL A 72 -9.75 -8.90 -7.51
C VAL A 72 -8.32 -9.18 -7.08
N LEU A 73 -7.40 -8.31 -7.48
CA LEU A 73 -6.02 -8.26 -6.97
C LEU A 73 -5.87 -7.07 -6.03
N ILE A 74 -5.49 -7.32 -4.77
CA ILE A 74 -5.24 -6.28 -3.76
C ILE A 74 -3.75 -6.22 -3.45
N ASN A 75 -3.06 -5.22 -3.98
CA ASN A 75 -1.65 -4.94 -3.77
C ASN A 75 -1.48 -4.09 -2.51
N ASN A 76 -1.42 -4.76 -1.35
CA ASN A 76 -1.29 -4.11 -0.04
C ASN A 76 0.13 -4.22 0.54
N ALA A 77 0.87 -5.29 0.23
CA ALA A 77 2.20 -5.51 0.80
C ALA A 77 3.17 -4.36 0.50
N GLY A 78 4.03 -4.06 1.44
CA GLY A 78 5.05 -3.04 1.32
C GLY A 78 5.90 -2.95 2.57
N MET A 79 6.96 -2.15 2.50
CA MET A 79 7.82 -1.81 3.64
C MET A 79 7.96 -0.30 3.74
N HIS A 80 8.41 0.17 4.90
CA HIS A 80 8.57 1.58 5.20
C HIS A 80 9.97 1.87 5.73
N LEU A 81 10.70 2.70 5.02
CA LEU A 81 12.00 3.22 5.40
C LEU A 81 11.85 4.70 5.75
N GLY A 82 12.30 5.09 6.94
CA GLY A 82 12.38 6.47 7.41
C GLY A 82 13.82 6.86 7.68
N GLY A 83 14.20 8.06 7.29
CA GLY A 83 15.53 8.61 7.52
C GLY A 83 15.91 9.71 6.52
N PRO A 84 17.00 10.45 6.79
CA PRO A 84 17.56 11.39 5.85
C PRO A 84 18.11 10.65 4.62
N ILE A 85 17.97 11.28 3.45
CA ILE A 85 18.40 10.67 2.18
C ILE A 85 19.91 10.40 2.15
N GLU A 86 20.69 11.29 2.74
CA GLU A 86 22.15 11.23 2.77
C GLU A 86 22.69 10.04 3.56
N GLU A 87 21.96 9.62 4.61
CA GLU A 87 22.41 8.58 5.54
C GLU A 87 21.84 7.20 5.20
N ALA A 88 20.96 7.10 4.21
CA ALA A 88 20.30 5.85 3.88
C ALA A 88 21.17 4.94 3.01
N PRO A 89 21.48 3.70 3.44
CA PRO A 89 22.18 2.73 2.60
C PRO A 89 21.43 2.42 1.31
N VAL A 90 22.17 2.36 0.19
CA VAL A 90 21.61 2.10 -1.16
C VAL A 90 20.79 0.82 -1.20
N GLU A 91 21.24 -0.20 -0.47
CA GLU A 91 20.60 -1.52 -0.40
C GLU A 91 19.18 -1.43 0.20
N LEU A 92 19.00 -0.59 1.22
CA LEU A 92 17.71 -0.46 1.91
C LEU A 92 16.70 0.29 1.08
N PHE A 93 17.09 1.39 0.42
CA PHE A 93 16.16 2.09 -0.45
C PHE A 93 15.83 1.26 -1.70
N THR A 94 16.81 0.55 -2.28
CA THR A 94 16.62 -0.36 -3.40
C THR A 94 15.64 -1.47 -3.01
N ARG A 95 15.82 -2.07 -1.83
CA ARG A 95 14.91 -3.07 -1.28
C ARG A 95 13.49 -2.53 -1.11
N GLN A 96 13.34 -1.28 -0.63
CA GLN A 96 12.02 -0.66 -0.53
C GLN A 96 11.36 -0.46 -1.89
N MET A 97 12.09 0.06 -2.88
CA MET A 97 11.57 0.22 -4.23
C MET A 97 11.19 -1.12 -4.86
N ASN A 98 12.04 -2.14 -4.67
CA ASN A 98 11.75 -3.49 -5.16
C ASN A 98 10.50 -4.08 -4.52
N ALA A 99 10.31 -3.93 -3.21
CA ALA A 99 9.13 -4.44 -2.53
C ALA A 99 7.86 -3.64 -2.86
N ASN A 100 7.94 -2.30 -2.79
CA ASN A 100 6.74 -1.45 -2.86
C ASN A 100 6.27 -1.21 -4.30
N PHE A 101 7.19 -1.12 -5.27
CA PHE A 101 6.87 -0.75 -6.64
C PHE A 101 7.15 -1.89 -7.64
N ASN A 102 8.39 -2.37 -7.75
CA ASN A 102 8.72 -3.41 -8.73
C ASN A 102 7.93 -4.70 -8.50
N GLY A 103 7.80 -5.15 -7.23
CA GLY A 103 7.00 -6.31 -6.87
C GLY A 103 5.51 -6.14 -7.19
N LEU A 104 4.97 -4.93 -6.97
CA LEU A 104 3.61 -4.59 -7.39
C LEU A 104 3.46 -4.66 -8.93
N VAL A 105 4.43 -4.17 -9.69
CA VAL A 105 4.43 -4.30 -11.15
C VAL A 105 4.45 -5.76 -11.57
N HIS A 106 5.32 -6.58 -10.99
CA HIS A 106 5.47 -7.99 -11.36
C HIS A 106 4.21 -8.81 -11.07
N ILE A 107 3.54 -8.59 -9.93
CA ILE A 107 2.30 -9.33 -9.65
C ILE A 107 1.15 -8.88 -10.56
N ILE A 108 1.07 -7.59 -10.91
CA ILE A 108 0.12 -7.10 -11.90
C ILE A 108 0.39 -7.78 -13.26
N GLN A 109 1.65 -7.80 -13.72
CA GLN A 109 2.03 -8.46 -14.97
C GLN A 109 1.64 -9.95 -14.96
N ALA A 110 1.84 -10.65 -13.85
CA ALA A 110 1.49 -12.06 -13.73
C ALA A 110 -0.03 -12.29 -13.75
N ALA A 111 -0.83 -11.42 -13.12
CA ALA A 111 -2.27 -11.58 -13.02
C ALA A 111 -3.05 -11.10 -14.27
N LEU A 112 -2.55 -10.08 -14.95
CA LEU A 112 -3.27 -9.40 -16.04
C LEU A 112 -3.72 -10.32 -17.20
N PRO A 113 -2.90 -11.28 -17.72
CA PRO A 113 -3.34 -12.18 -18.78
C PRO A 113 -4.58 -12.99 -18.37
N HIS A 114 -4.62 -13.46 -17.14
CA HIS A 114 -5.72 -14.24 -16.58
C HIS A 114 -6.97 -13.39 -16.35
N MET A 115 -6.81 -12.20 -15.78
CA MET A 115 -7.93 -11.26 -15.58
C MET A 115 -8.55 -10.85 -16.92
N ARG A 116 -7.73 -10.61 -17.94
CA ARG A 116 -8.20 -10.28 -19.30
C ARG A 116 -8.94 -11.46 -19.93
N ALA A 117 -8.41 -12.67 -19.81
CA ALA A 117 -9.06 -13.89 -20.32
C ALA A 117 -10.41 -14.16 -19.64
N ASN A 118 -10.54 -13.79 -18.37
CA ASN A 118 -11.80 -13.91 -17.60
C ASN A 118 -12.80 -12.76 -17.88
N GLY A 119 -12.52 -11.84 -18.79
CA GLY A 119 -13.42 -10.75 -19.18
C GLY A 119 -13.40 -9.53 -18.27
N GLY A 120 -12.42 -9.40 -17.39
CA GLY A 120 -12.21 -8.23 -16.55
C GLY A 120 -11.84 -8.52 -15.12
N GLY A 121 -11.96 -7.49 -14.28
CA GLY A 121 -11.64 -7.58 -12.84
C GLY A 121 -11.34 -6.23 -12.21
N THR A 122 -10.80 -6.27 -11.00
CA THR A 122 -10.41 -5.04 -10.27
C THR A 122 -9.03 -5.21 -9.64
N ILE A 123 -8.15 -4.27 -9.91
CA ILE A 123 -6.85 -4.12 -9.26
C ILE A 123 -6.96 -2.99 -8.24
N ILE A 124 -6.62 -3.27 -6.97
CA ILE A 124 -6.62 -2.29 -5.89
C ILE A 124 -5.20 -2.11 -5.41
N ASN A 125 -4.62 -0.94 -5.70
CA ASN A 125 -3.24 -0.61 -5.33
C ASN A 125 -3.22 0.26 -4.08
N PHE A 126 -2.48 -0.15 -3.06
CA PHE A 126 -2.26 0.64 -1.85
C PHE A 126 -1.11 1.63 -2.05
N SER A 127 -1.47 2.88 -2.26
CA SER A 127 -0.59 4.02 -2.15
C SER A 127 -0.58 4.52 -0.68
N SER A 128 -0.60 5.81 -0.47
CA SER A 128 -0.66 6.52 0.81
C SER A 128 -1.04 7.99 0.55
N ILE A 129 -1.38 8.77 1.57
CA ILE A 129 -1.31 10.23 1.47
C ILE A 129 0.11 10.69 1.14
N GLY A 130 1.15 9.94 1.59
CA GLY A 130 2.54 10.15 1.22
C GLY A 130 2.86 9.87 -0.27
N GLY A 131 1.92 9.35 -1.06
CA GLY A 131 1.98 9.28 -2.52
C GLY A 131 1.36 10.50 -3.21
N LEU A 132 0.76 11.42 -2.44
CA LEU A 132 0.15 12.66 -2.94
C LEU A 132 0.91 13.91 -2.48
N MET A 133 1.78 13.75 -1.48
CA MET A 133 2.68 14.79 -0.97
C MET A 133 3.96 14.14 -0.44
N GLY A 134 5.12 14.81 -0.61
CA GLY A 134 6.38 14.37 -0.02
C GLY A 134 6.36 14.55 1.50
N LEU A 135 6.74 13.53 2.24
CA LEU A 135 6.81 13.56 3.69
C LEU A 135 8.27 13.69 4.15
N PRO A 136 8.58 14.62 5.08
CA PRO A 136 9.93 14.76 5.61
C PRO A 136 10.44 13.46 6.23
N PHE A 137 11.73 13.18 6.04
CA PHE A 137 12.40 11.97 6.49
C PHE A 137 11.78 10.64 6.00
N GLN A 138 10.93 10.73 4.97
CA GLN A 138 10.32 9.57 4.29
C GLN A 138 10.46 9.69 2.75
N PRO A 139 11.61 10.16 2.20
CA PRO A 139 11.72 10.44 0.77
C PRO A 139 11.54 9.19 -0.08
N PHE A 140 12.14 8.07 0.31
CA PHE A 140 12.05 6.81 -0.43
C PHE A 140 10.65 6.20 -0.37
N TYR A 141 9.99 6.30 0.81
CA TYR A 141 8.62 5.85 0.95
C TYR A 141 7.69 6.68 0.06
N SER A 142 7.75 8.01 0.18
CA SER A 142 6.95 8.90 -0.66
C SER A 142 7.19 8.63 -2.15
N SER A 143 8.44 8.52 -2.60
CA SER A 143 8.79 8.23 -4.00
C SER A 143 8.16 6.92 -4.48
N SER A 144 8.23 5.85 -3.67
CA SER A 144 7.61 4.56 -4.02
C SER A 144 6.08 4.67 -4.16
N LYS A 145 5.43 5.47 -3.31
CA LYS A 145 3.99 5.69 -3.36
C LYS A 145 3.55 6.61 -4.50
N PHE A 146 4.34 7.62 -4.84
CA PHE A 146 4.14 8.43 -6.05
C PHE A 146 4.27 7.58 -7.33
N ALA A 147 5.24 6.66 -7.37
CA ALA A 147 5.38 5.73 -8.49
C ALA A 147 4.12 4.86 -8.69
N ILE A 148 3.51 4.39 -7.59
CA ILE A 148 2.23 3.64 -7.64
C ILE A 148 1.09 4.52 -8.19
N GLU A 149 1.04 5.81 -7.84
CA GLU A 149 0.04 6.74 -8.37
C GLU A 149 0.13 6.87 -9.89
N GLY A 150 1.33 7.19 -10.40
CA GLY A 150 1.57 7.34 -11.85
C GLY A 150 1.30 6.04 -12.62
N LEU A 151 1.81 4.91 -12.13
CA LEU A 151 1.54 3.59 -12.71
C LEU A 151 0.03 3.31 -12.77
N SER A 152 -0.69 3.54 -11.67
CA SER A 152 -2.12 3.24 -11.60
C SER A 152 -2.95 4.13 -12.52
N GLU A 153 -2.52 5.37 -12.73
CA GLU A 153 -3.16 6.30 -13.66
C GLU A 153 -3.01 5.82 -15.12
N ALA A 154 -1.81 5.43 -15.53
CA ALA A 154 -1.54 4.88 -16.87
C ALA A 154 -2.30 3.57 -17.10
N LEU A 155 -2.18 2.61 -16.18
CA LEU A 155 -2.85 1.31 -16.28
C LEU A 155 -4.38 1.43 -16.40
N ARG A 156 -4.97 2.42 -15.78
CA ARG A 156 -6.43 2.65 -15.85
C ARG A 156 -6.88 2.91 -17.28
N MET A 157 -6.08 3.63 -18.06
CA MET A 157 -6.35 3.91 -19.48
C MET A 157 -6.08 2.68 -20.34
N GLU A 158 -4.95 2.01 -20.12
CA GLU A 158 -4.53 0.82 -20.88
C GLU A 158 -5.49 -0.36 -20.71
N LEU A 159 -6.03 -0.55 -19.49
CA LEU A 159 -6.85 -1.70 -19.13
C LEU A 159 -8.36 -1.49 -19.34
N LYS A 160 -8.77 -0.26 -19.69
CA LYS A 160 -10.18 0.06 -19.97
C LYS A 160 -10.83 -0.85 -21.03
N PRO A 161 -10.17 -1.16 -22.18
CA PRO A 161 -10.74 -2.06 -23.19
C PRO A 161 -11.00 -3.48 -22.69
N PHE A 162 -10.29 -3.90 -21.65
CA PHE A 162 -10.38 -5.26 -21.07
C PHE A 162 -11.32 -5.34 -19.86
N ASN A 163 -12.10 -4.28 -19.58
CA ASN A 163 -13.00 -4.24 -18.41
C ASN A 163 -12.27 -4.48 -17.07
N ILE A 164 -10.97 -4.16 -16.98
CA ILE A 164 -10.17 -4.23 -15.76
C ILE A 164 -10.09 -2.84 -15.15
N ARG A 165 -10.57 -2.71 -13.92
CA ARG A 165 -10.57 -1.45 -13.17
C ARG A 165 -9.35 -1.33 -12.30
N VAL A 166 -8.76 -0.14 -12.22
CA VAL A 166 -7.62 0.15 -11.34
C VAL A 166 -8.04 1.19 -10.31
N VAL A 167 -8.00 0.80 -9.06
CA VAL A 167 -8.39 1.62 -7.89
C VAL A 167 -7.16 1.89 -7.05
N VAL A 168 -6.96 3.14 -6.65
CA VAL A 168 -5.91 3.51 -5.71
C VAL A 168 -6.52 3.82 -4.35
N ILE A 169 -5.92 3.26 -3.31
CA ILE A 169 -6.24 3.55 -1.91
C ILE A 169 -5.12 4.42 -1.34
N ASN A 170 -5.50 5.55 -0.76
CA ASN A 170 -4.59 6.45 -0.05
C ASN A 170 -4.97 6.47 1.43
N PRO A 171 -4.41 5.56 2.25
CA PRO A 171 -4.54 5.64 3.69
C PRO A 171 -3.82 6.88 4.24
N GLY A 172 -4.39 7.49 5.29
CA GLY A 172 -3.68 8.37 6.20
C GLY A 172 -3.06 7.58 7.35
N ASP A 173 -3.09 8.14 8.56
CA ASP A 173 -2.54 7.50 9.75
C ASP A 173 -3.52 6.49 10.34
N PHE A 174 -2.99 5.31 10.58
CA PHE A 174 -3.70 4.17 11.16
C PHE A 174 -2.81 3.47 12.17
N HIS A 175 -3.42 3.01 13.24
CA HIS A 175 -2.76 2.21 14.25
C HIS A 175 -2.48 0.80 13.70
N THR A 176 -1.32 0.61 13.11
CA THR A 176 -0.90 -0.68 12.52
C THR A 176 0.54 -1.02 12.94
N SER A 177 0.94 -2.27 12.70
CA SER A 177 2.33 -2.69 12.87
C SER A 177 3.33 -1.99 11.92
N ASN A 178 2.87 -1.11 11.01
CA ASN A 178 3.76 -0.34 10.15
C ASN A 178 4.68 0.58 10.96
N THR A 179 4.17 1.17 12.04
CA THR A 179 4.95 2.04 12.95
C THR A 179 6.10 1.30 13.60
N THR A 180 5.86 0.08 14.10
CA THR A 180 6.89 -0.75 14.75
C THR A 180 7.82 -1.44 13.76
N ASN A 181 7.35 -1.72 12.56
CA ASN A 181 8.11 -2.40 11.50
C ASN A 181 8.87 -1.41 10.59
N ARG A 182 8.72 -0.10 10.79
CA ARG A 182 9.47 0.91 10.05
C ARG A 182 10.96 0.77 10.34
N ILE A 183 11.76 0.72 9.30
CA ILE A 183 13.21 0.76 9.42
C ILE A 183 13.61 2.24 9.50
N ASN A 184 14.04 2.67 10.67
CA ASN A 184 14.51 4.03 10.90
C ASN A 184 16.03 4.09 10.79
N ILE A 185 16.56 5.02 10.00
CA ILE A 185 17.98 5.19 9.76
C ILE A 185 18.37 6.60 10.11
N THR A 186 19.41 6.73 10.93
CA THR A 186 20.12 7.98 11.20
C THR A 186 21.49 7.63 11.77
N VAL A 187 22.47 8.48 11.49
CA VAL A 187 23.81 8.35 12.06
C VAL A 187 23.83 8.94 13.45
N PRO A 188 24.18 8.17 14.49
CA PRO A 188 24.31 8.70 15.86
C PRO A 188 25.35 9.85 15.92
N GLY A 189 24.96 10.99 16.50
CA GLY A 189 25.79 12.22 16.50
C GLY A 189 25.85 12.95 15.16
N GLY A 190 25.14 12.48 14.14
CA GLY A 190 25.09 13.10 12.81
C GLY A 190 24.22 14.36 12.75
N PRO A 191 24.33 15.12 11.65
CA PRO A 191 23.68 16.43 11.51
C PRO A 191 22.15 16.35 11.48
N TYR A 192 21.57 15.18 11.18
CA TYR A 192 20.12 14.97 11.08
C TYR A 192 19.49 14.35 12.33
N GLU A 193 20.29 13.85 13.28
CA GLU A 193 19.80 12.98 14.35
C GLU A 193 18.71 13.63 15.20
N GLU A 194 18.94 14.84 15.70
CA GLU A 194 17.97 15.51 16.57
C GLU A 194 16.67 15.81 15.83
N GLN A 195 16.78 16.31 14.62
CA GLN A 195 15.62 16.67 13.82
C GLN A 195 14.84 15.43 13.38
N PHE A 196 15.55 14.37 12.99
CA PHE A 196 14.94 13.08 12.65
C PHE A 196 14.19 12.49 13.85
N LYS A 197 14.83 12.41 15.04
CA LYS A 197 14.19 11.92 16.27
C LYS A 197 12.90 12.67 16.59
N LYS A 198 12.92 13.99 16.44
CA LYS A 198 11.76 14.83 16.69
C LYS A 198 10.63 14.53 15.69
N SER A 199 10.94 14.50 14.40
CA SER A 199 9.97 14.24 13.34
C SER A 199 9.40 12.83 13.43
N ILE A 200 10.23 11.81 13.69
CA ILE A 200 9.77 10.42 13.79
C ILE A 200 8.91 10.17 15.02
N ALA A 201 9.13 10.91 16.10
CA ALA A 201 8.27 10.87 17.29
C ALA A 201 6.87 11.44 16.99
N ILE A 202 6.78 12.54 16.21
CA ILE A 202 5.51 13.10 15.76
C ILE A 202 4.78 12.09 14.86
N ILE A 203 5.46 11.54 13.86
CA ILE A 203 4.90 10.51 12.97
C ILE A 203 4.38 9.31 13.76
N GLY A 204 5.19 8.82 14.72
CA GLY A 204 4.79 7.71 15.58
C GLY A 204 3.54 8.01 16.42
N LYS A 205 3.43 9.23 16.94
CA LYS A 205 2.26 9.70 17.69
C LYS A 205 1.02 9.78 16.79
N ASP A 206 1.14 10.32 15.58
CA ASP A 206 0.04 10.45 14.63
C ASP A 206 -0.46 9.07 14.18
N GLU A 207 0.45 8.14 13.88
CA GLU A 207 0.10 6.77 13.50
C GLU A 207 -0.55 5.99 14.66
N THR A 208 -0.02 6.09 15.89
CA THR A 208 -0.59 5.39 17.06
C THR A 208 -1.92 5.99 17.52
N GLY A 209 -2.12 7.30 17.31
CA GLY A 209 -3.39 7.98 17.50
C GLY A 209 -4.36 7.86 16.31
N GLY A 210 -3.92 7.20 15.23
CA GLY A 210 -4.70 7.04 14.01
C GLY A 210 -5.87 6.07 14.16
N TRP A 211 -6.61 5.89 13.06
CA TRP A 211 -7.76 4.99 13.04
C TRP A 211 -7.36 3.52 13.10
N GLU A 212 -8.25 2.68 13.64
CA GLU A 212 -8.06 1.24 13.62
C GLU A 212 -8.15 0.64 12.20
N PRO A 213 -7.31 -0.37 11.88
CA PRO A 213 -7.25 -0.95 10.54
C PRO A 213 -8.56 -1.58 10.06
N GLU A 214 -9.45 -1.96 10.97
CA GLU A 214 -10.79 -2.48 10.69
C GLU A 214 -11.64 -1.47 9.90
N ILE A 215 -11.49 -0.17 10.18
CA ILE A 215 -12.23 0.89 9.47
C ILE A 215 -11.88 0.87 7.99
N LEU A 216 -10.59 0.74 7.68
CA LEU A 216 -10.12 0.64 6.30
C LEU A 216 -10.59 -0.68 5.67
N ALA A 217 -10.42 -1.81 6.35
CA ALA A 217 -10.81 -3.12 5.85
C ALA A 217 -12.30 -3.18 5.49
N ARG A 218 -13.20 -2.65 6.33
CA ARG A 218 -14.64 -2.52 6.02
C ARG A 218 -14.90 -1.69 4.77
N LYS A 219 -14.12 -0.62 4.55
CA LYS A 219 -14.24 0.21 3.33
C LYS A 219 -13.75 -0.55 2.10
N ILE A 220 -12.67 -1.31 2.20
CA ILE A 220 -12.15 -2.15 1.09
C ILE A 220 -13.19 -3.21 0.72
N CYS A 221 -13.81 -3.89 1.69
CA CYS A 221 -14.88 -4.84 1.41
C CYS A 221 -16.02 -4.20 0.61
N LYS A 222 -16.46 -2.98 1.00
CA LYS A 222 -17.48 -2.24 0.24
C LYS A 222 -17.01 -1.85 -1.17
N ILE A 223 -15.71 -1.59 -1.38
CA ILE A 223 -15.14 -1.27 -2.69
C ILE A 223 -15.10 -2.51 -3.57
N VAL A 224 -14.71 -3.65 -3.03
CA VAL A 224 -14.69 -4.96 -3.71
C VAL A 224 -16.08 -5.35 -4.21
N ASP A 225 -17.14 -5.05 -3.46
CA ASP A 225 -18.52 -5.35 -3.84
C ASP A 225 -19.08 -4.43 -4.93
N LYS A 226 -18.45 -3.28 -5.20
CA LYS A 226 -18.94 -2.32 -6.20
C LYS A 226 -18.70 -2.80 -7.63
N ARG A 227 -19.72 -2.70 -8.46
CA ARG A 227 -19.58 -2.93 -9.91
C ARG A 227 -18.70 -1.86 -10.56
N ASN A 228 -18.85 -0.59 -10.14
CA ASN A 228 -18.10 0.55 -10.65
C ASN A 228 -17.50 1.33 -9.47
N PRO A 229 -16.35 0.91 -8.92
CA PRO A 229 -15.67 1.67 -7.88
C PRO A 229 -15.08 2.98 -8.45
N ARG A 230 -14.92 3.98 -7.58
CA ARG A 230 -14.16 5.20 -7.94
C ARG A 230 -12.70 4.86 -8.17
N ASN A 231 -12.02 5.66 -8.98
CA ASN A 231 -10.60 5.45 -9.28
C ASN A 231 -9.68 5.66 -8.08
N ARG A 232 -10.12 6.43 -7.07
CA ARG A 232 -9.33 6.75 -5.86
C ARG A 232 -10.22 6.86 -4.64
N TYR A 233 -9.69 6.39 -3.51
CA TYR A 233 -10.28 6.55 -2.18
C TYR A 233 -9.22 7.03 -1.19
N ILE A 234 -9.36 8.28 -0.71
CA ILE A 234 -8.56 8.80 0.39
C ILE A 234 -9.27 8.41 1.68
N ILE A 235 -8.65 7.52 2.45
CA ILE A 235 -9.18 7.00 3.72
C ILE A 235 -8.29 7.52 4.83
N ALA A 236 -8.65 8.69 5.36
CA ALA A 236 -7.82 9.47 6.27
C ALA A 236 -8.70 10.38 7.13
N SER A 237 -8.13 11.03 8.14
CA SER A 237 -8.80 12.05 8.95
C SER A 237 -9.22 13.27 8.11
N PHE A 238 -10.00 14.16 8.70
CA PHE A 238 -10.40 15.39 8.02
C PHE A 238 -9.20 16.28 7.71
N GLU A 239 -8.29 16.44 8.67
CA GLU A 239 -7.10 17.28 8.57
C GLU A 239 -6.17 16.76 7.45
N GLN A 240 -5.98 15.46 7.36
CA GLN A 240 -5.16 14.84 6.32
C GLN A 240 -5.79 14.98 4.92
N LYS A 241 -7.11 14.86 4.81
CA LYS A 241 -7.82 15.14 3.56
C LYS A 241 -7.70 16.61 3.17
N LEU A 242 -7.80 17.51 4.15
CA LEU A 242 -7.61 18.94 3.93
C LEU A 242 -6.18 19.22 3.44
N ALA A 243 -5.15 18.59 4.04
CA ALA A 243 -3.77 18.70 3.58
C ALA A 243 -3.60 18.28 2.11
N VAL A 244 -4.26 17.18 1.68
CA VAL A 244 -4.24 16.76 0.26
C VAL A 244 -4.89 17.81 -0.65
N VAL A 245 -5.95 18.49 -0.21
CA VAL A 245 -6.59 19.57 -0.97
C VAL A 245 -5.67 20.79 -1.01
N LEU A 246 -5.14 21.22 0.14
CA LEU A 246 -4.21 22.35 0.25
C LEU A 246 -2.97 22.16 -0.63
N LYS A 247 -2.41 20.95 -0.69
CA LYS A 247 -1.28 20.61 -1.58
C LYS A 247 -1.56 20.94 -3.05
N LYS A 248 -2.82 20.87 -3.49
CA LYS A 248 -3.21 21.11 -4.88
C LYS A 248 -3.43 22.59 -5.21
N ILE A 249 -3.82 23.39 -4.21
CA ILE A 249 -4.24 24.78 -4.41
C ILE A 249 -3.23 25.81 -3.92
N LEU A 250 -2.39 25.44 -2.95
CA LEU A 250 -1.37 26.34 -2.41
C LEU A 250 -0.09 26.33 -3.24
N PRO A 251 0.62 27.47 -3.34
CA PRO A 251 1.99 27.48 -3.81
C PRO A 251 2.87 26.51 -3.01
N ILE A 252 3.79 25.82 -3.69
CA ILE A 252 4.59 24.76 -3.08
C ILE A 252 5.34 25.21 -1.82
N GLY A 253 5.93 26.41 -1.84
CA GLY A 253 6.66 26.94 -0.69
C GLY A 253 5.78 27.19 0.54
N LEU A 254 4.52 27.60 0.34
CA LEU A 254 3.58 27.78 1.45
C LEU A 254 3.13 26.43 2.04
N PHE A 255 2.85 25.47 1.17
CA PHE A 255 2.48 24.13 1.62
C PHE A 255 3.65 23.44 2.34
N SER A 256 4.89 23.60 1.86
CA SER A 256 6.09 23.07 2.52
C SER A 256 6.24 23.62 3.94
N LYS A 257 6.03 24.92 4.16
CA LYS A 257 6.07 25.52 5.50
C LYS A 257 5.02 24.93 6.46
N ILE A 258 3.84 24.56 5.95
CA ILE A 258 2.82 23.87 6.76
C ILE A 258 3.33 22.49 7.21
N LEU A 259 3.92 21.71 6.30
CA LEU A 259 4.49 20.41 6.63
C LEU A 259 5.71 20.54 7.56
N GLU A 260 6.62 21.47 7.29
CA GLU A 260 7.77 21.77 8.15
C GLU A 260 7.32 22.07 9.59
N SER A 261 6.32 22.93 9.74
CA SER A 261 5.73 23.25 11.05
C SER A 261 5.14 22.03 11.73
N HIS A 262 4.37 21.20 11.00
CA HIS A 262 3.75 20.00 11.55
C HIS A 262 4.81 18.99 12.04
N TYR A 263 5.85 18.73 11.24
CA TYR A 263 6.91 17.78 11.58
C TYR A 263 8.03 18.38 12.44
N GLY A 264 7.88 19.62 12.88
CA GLY A 264 8.85 20.31 13.75
C GLY A 264 10.19 20.57 13.09
N ILE A 265 10.22 20.74 11.78
CA ILE A 265 11.41 21.10 11.00
C ILE A 265 11.64 22.60 11.12
N LYS A 266 12.90 22.98 11.43
CA LYS A 266 13.31 24.37 11.58
C LYS A 266 14.23 24.81 10.45
#